data_f022dc991ac5ad12bc3068562e3487fe
#
_entry.id   f022dc991ac5ad12bc3068562e3487fe
#
_cell.length_a   1.000
_cell.length_b   1.000
_cell.length_c   1.000
_cell.angle_alpha   90.00
_cell.angle_beta   90.00
_cell.angle_gamma   90.00
#
_symmetry.space_group_name_H-M   'P 1'
#
loop_
_entity.id
_entity.type
_entity.pdbx_description
1 polymer ?
#
loop_
_entity_poly.entity_id
_entity_poly.type
_entity_poly.pdbx_seq_one_letter_code
_entity_poly.pdbx_strand_id
1 'polypeptide(L)'
;MGIDKLAYKTASKKHSLIPVVVQDYATREVLMLAYANAQALKETVRTGFAHYWSRSRHELWKKGQTSGNLQKIIEILVDCDADTLLYRVEQTGPACHLRKRSCFHRPLQESRCAKKEFERGTIKQIIQAYSRSEVIERKWHGRGVRQVYRYIVNPLTENIPPPDPLWSEWIANTIHQQTPNAVDKVVTVESLGIPIAQLVASLKGKPLAVVRKRNFYDASNLLAKARYGSGFEHGTYWIYGVSKGDKILIIDDAISTGGTLASLVSTLQKNDVTITDVFCVLEKPEYQGVKNVRKATGFNVKTLFRVDTRSRKCVPTRYAHVVCSSTA
;
A
#
# COMPACT_ATOMS: atom_id res chain seq x y z
N MET A 1 -6.89 -6.08 34.17
CA MET A 1 -8.31 -6.08 34.61
C MET A 1 -8.80 -7.51 34.57
N GLY A 2 -9.47 -8.02 35.60
CA GLY A 2 -9.99 -9.41 35.60
C GLY A 2 -11.29 -9.54 34.81
N ILE A 3 -11.55 -10.74 34.29
CA ILE A 3 -12.80 -11.06 33.52
C ILE A 3 -14.07 -10.70 34.32
N ASP A 4 -14.00 -10.79 35.65
CA ASP A 4 -15.12 -10.54 36.56
C ASP A 4 -15.51 -9.05 36.67
N LYS A 5 -14.66 -8.14 36.19
CA LYS A 5 -14.90 -6.68 36.19
C LYS A 5 -15.50 -6.17 34.88
N LEU A 6 -15.80 -7.04 33.93
CA LEU A 6 -16.42 -6.66 32.67
C LEU A 6 -17.92 -6.41 32.84
N ALA A 7 -18.39 -5.31 32.25
CA ALA A 7 -19.80 -4.95 32.26
C ALA A 7 -20.59 -5.70 31.16
N TYR A 8 -20.95 -6.92 31.42
CA TYR A 8 -21.77 -7.70 30.49
C TYR A 8 -23.18 -7.10 30.38
N LYS A 9 -23.52 -6.59 29.22
CA LYS A 9 -24.88 -6.11 28.96
C LYS A 9 -25.86 -7.29 28.90
N THR A 10 -26.84 -7.29 29.77
CA THR A 10 -27.87 -8.34 29.85
C THR A 10 -28.98 -8.10 28.84
N ALA A 11 -29.02 -8.89 27.77
CA ALA A 11 -30.24 -9.01 26.97
C ALA A 11 -31.30 -9.91 27.64
N SER A 12 -30.92 -10.69 28.63
CA SER A 12 -31.78 -11.43 29.59
C SER A 12 -30.90 -11.94 30.74
N LYS A 13 -31.52 -12.16 31.93
CA LYS A 13 -30.82 -12.70 33.13
C LYS A 13 -30.04 -14.02 32.91
N LYS A 14 -30.19 -14.66 31.76
CA LYS A 14 -29.63 -15.98 31.48
C LYS A 14 -28.34 -15.99 30.68
N HIS A 15 -28.04 -14.93 29.91
CA HIS A 15 -26.82 -14.87 29.09
C HIS A 15 -26.33 -13.41 28.98
N SER A 16 -25.43 -13.05 29.89
CA SER A 16 -24.72 -11.77 29.79
C SER A 16 -23.67 -11.84 28.70
N LEU A 17 -23.81 -11.04 27.65
CA LEU A 17 -22.92 -10.99 26.50
C LEU A 17 -22.19 -9.66 26.45
N ILE A 18 -20.94 -9.71 26.02
CA ILE A 18 -20.13 -8.53 25.69
C ILE A 18 -19.83 -8.54 24.20
N PRO A 19 -19.98 -7.43 23.48
CA PRO A 19 -19.55 -7.33 22.09
C PRO A 19 -18.03 -7.41 21.99
N VAL A 20 -17.57 -8.03 20.91
CA VAL A 20 -16.15 -8.21 20.60
C VAL A 20 -15.91 -7.70 19.19
N VAL A 21 -15.21 -6.58 19.08
CA VAL A 21 -14.64 -6.12 17.80
C VAL A 21 -13.37 -6.91 17.54
N VAL A 22 -13.19 -7.39 16.33
CA VAL A 22 -12.01 -8.16 15.93
C VAL A 22 -11.22 -7.39 14.89
N GLN A 23 -9.95 -7.17 15.17
CA GLN A 23 -9.01 -6.41 14.33
C GLN A 23 -7.80 -7.27 14.00
N ASP A 24 -7.37 -7.24 12.76
CA ASP A 24 -6.08 -7.84 12.37
C ASP A 24 -4.94 -7.07 13.03
N TYR A 25 -4.03 -7.80 13.69
CA TYR A 25 -2.94 -7.16 14.44
C TYR A 25 -1.97 -6.41 13.54
N ALA A 26 -1.63 -6.98 12.38
CA ALA A 26 -0.64 -6.40 11.48
C ALA A 26 -1.21 -5.25 10.64
N THR A 27 -2.39 -5.43 10.06
CA THR A 27 -2.99 -4.47 9.13
C THR A 27 -3.88 -3.44 9.79
N ARG A 28 -4.29 -3.67 11.04
CA ARG A 28 -5.29 -2.86 11.77
C ARG A 28 -6.68 -2.86 11.13
N GLU A 29 -6.92 -3.71 10.15
CA GLU A 29 -8.23 -3.86 9.52
C GLU A 29 -9.24 -4.45 10.51
N VAL A 30 -10.43 -3.88 10.61
CA VAL A 30 -11.53 -4.46 11.38
C VAL A 30 -12.10 -5.64 10.59
N LEU A 31 -12.04 -6.84 11.16
CA LEU A 31 -12.39 -8.08 10.48
C LEU A 31 -13.85 -8.48 10.67
N MET A 32 -14.35 -8.40 11.89
CA MET A 32 -15.72 -8.78 12.23
C MET A 32 -16.13 -8.26 13.61
N LEU A 33 -17.42 -8.41 13.92
CA LEU A 33 -17.98 -8.25 15.26
C LEU A 33 -18.65 -9.56 15.67
N ALA A 34 -18.42 -9.98 16.89
CA ALA A 34 -19.06 -11.14 17.50
C ALA A 34 -19.45 -10.84 18.95
N TYR A 35 -19.92 -11.84 19.68
CA TYR A 35 -20.27 -11.72 21.09
C TYR A 35 -19.59 -12.82 21.90
N ALA A 36 -19.21 -12.49 23.11
CA ALA A 36 -18.65 -13.43 24.06
C ALA A 36 -19.43 -13.41 25.37
N ASN A 37 -19.59 -14.55 26.00
CA ASN A 37 -19.95 -14.67 27.42
C ASN A 37 -18.69 -14.96 28.24
N ALA A 38 -18.81 -15.05 29.54
CA ALA A 38 -17.66 -15.35 30.42
C ALA A 38 -16.95 -16.66 30.08
N GLN A 39 -17.70 -17.68 29.63
CA GLN A 39 -17.12 -18.96 29.20
C GLN A 39 -16.28 -18.81 27.91
N ALA A 40 -16.81 -18.14 26.90
CA ALA A 40 -16.11 -17.88 25.65
C ALA A 40 -14.79 -17.11 25.89
N LEU A 41 -14.84 -16.10 26.78
CA LEU A 41 -13.65 -15.34 27.12
C LEU A 41 -12.61 -16.16 27.88
N LYS A 42 -13.04 -17.01 28.86
CA LYS A 42 -12.14 -17.93 29.56
C LYS A 42 -11.46 -18.90 28.58
N GLU A 43 -12.21 -19.48 27.65
CA GLU A 43 -11.66 -20.37 26.62
C GLU A 43 -10.72 -19.64 25.65
N THR A 44 -11.02 -18.40 25.30
CA THR A 44 -10.15 -17.56 24.47
C THR A 44 -8.80 -17.34 25.14
N VAL A 45 -8.80 -16.95 26.41
CA VAL A 45 -7.57 -16.72 27.19
C VAL A 45 -6.80 -18.02 27.39
N ARG A 46 -7.50 -19.12 27.69
CA ARG A 46 -6.88 -20.43 27.94
C ARG A 46 -6.21 -21.02 26.70
N THR A 47 -6.83 -20.88 25.52
CA THR A 47 -6.37 -21.54 24.29
C THR A 47 -5.52 -20.66 23.41
N GLY A 48 -5.56 -19.32 23.59
CA GLY A 48 -4.95 -18.35 22.70
C GLY A 48 -5.66 -18.19 21.35
N PHE A 49 -6.85 -18.78 21.20
CA PHE A 49 -7.67 -18.67 19.99
C PHE A 49 -9.03 -18.08 20.29
N ALA A 50 -9.58 -17.31 19.38
CA ALA A 50 -10.85 -16.63 19.58
C ALA A 50 -12.03 -17.60 19.68
N HIS A 51 -12.73 -17.54 20.82
CA HIS A 51 -13.98 -18.21 21.08
C HIS A 51 -15.07 -17.16 21.27
N TYR A 52 -16.26 -17.48 20.80
CA TYR A 52 -17.42 -16.61 20.81
C TYR A 52 -18.65 -17.35 21.29
N TRP A 53 -19.70 -16.59 21.60
CA TRP A 53 -21.02 -17.09 21.88
C TRP A 53 -21.97 -16.83 20.71
N SER A 54 -22.55 -17.87 20.14
CA SER A 54 -23.55 -17.76 19.09
C SER A 54 -24.91 -17.37 19.70
N ARG A 55 -25.41 -16.20 19.35
CA ARG A 55 -26.72 -15.72 19.83
C ARG A 55 -27.91 -16.54 19.28
N SER A 56 -27.78 -16.99 18.01
CA SER A 56 -28.84 -17.75 17.33
C SER A 56 -28.85 -19.24 17.71
N ARG A 57 -27.65 -19.84 17.91
CA ARG A 57 -27.52 -21.25 18.23
C ARG A 57 -27.43 -21.53 19.73
N HIS A 58 -27.23 -20.46 20.53
CA HIS A 58 -27.03 -20.55 21.98
C HIS A 58 -25.89 -21.49 22.41
N GLU A 59 -24.78 -21.45 21.68
CA GLU A 59 -23.63 -22.30 21.90
C GLU A 59 -22.29 -21.55 21.83
N LEU A 60 -21.29 -22.11 22.51
CA LEU A 60 -19.90 -21.74 22.41
C LEU A 60 -19.34 -22.20 21.07
N TRP A 61 -18.58 -21.38 20.36
CA TRP A 61 -17.89 -21.80 19.15
C TRP A 61 -16.50 -21.17 19.03
N LYS A 62 -15.55 -21.95 18.55
CA LYS A 62 -14.20 -21.48 18.19
C LYS A 62 -14.19 -21.01 16.75
N LYS A 63 -13.65 -19.82 16.51
CA LYS A 63 -13.51 -19.29 15.16
C LYS A 63 -12.60 -20.20 14.33
N GLY A 64 -13.10 -20.60 13.16
CA GLY A 64 -12.33 -21.44 12.23
C GLY A 64 -12.31 -22.94 12.58
N GLN A 65 -13.04 -23.41 13.59
CA GLN A 65 -13.04 -24.81 13.98
C GLN A 65 -13.36 -25.78 12.82
N THR A 66 -14.28 -25.39 11.95
CA THR A 66 -14.67 -26.19 10.78
C THR A 66 -13.95 -25.77 9.50
N SER A 67 -13.70 -24.45 9.32
CA SER A 67 -13.18 -23.89 8.07
C SER A 67 -11.67 -23.76 8.02
N GLY A 68 -10.96 -23.95 9.13
CA GLY A 68 -9.53 -23.64 9.24
C GLY A 68 -9.18 -22.15 9.32
N ASN A 69 -10.15 -21.26 9.17
CA ASN A 69 -9.94 -19.80 9.23
C ASN A 69 -9.85 -19.31 10.68
N LEU A 70 -8.74 -19.62 11.32
CA LEU A 70 -8.50 -19.38 12.74
C LEU A 70 -8.19 -17.90 13.03
N GLN A 71 -8.45 -17.52 14.30
CA GLN A 71 -8.06 -16.24 14.87
C GLN A 71 -7.20 -16.49 16.11
N LYS A 72 -5.88 -16.38 15.96
CA LYS A 72 -4.95 -16.47 17.08
C LYS A 72 -4.90 -15.13 17.79
N ILE A 73 -5.12 -15.10 19.07
CA ILE A 73 -5.11 -13.89 19.89
C ILE A 73 -3.68 -13.40 20.08
N ILE A 74 -3.44 -12.13 19.73
CA ILE A 74 -2.21 -11.42 20.06
C ILE A 74 -2.44 -10.53 21.28
N GLU A 75 -3.59 -9.84 21.34
CA GLU A 75 -3.92 -8.92 22.40
C GLU A 75 -5.43 -8.84 22.60
N ILE A 76 -5.87 -8.65 23.83
CA ILE A 76 -7.26 -8.36 24.19
C ILE A 76 -7.27 -7.03 24.93
N LEU A 77 -7.97 -6.05 24.37
CA LEU A 77 -8.19 -4.74 24.99
C LEU A 77 -9.65 -4.62 25.46
N VAL A 78 -9.83 -3.82 26.48
CA VAL A 78 -11.13 -3.49 27.07
C VAL A 78 -11.35 -2.00 26.87
N ASP A 79 -12.55 -1.58 26.50
CA ASP A 79 -12.87 -0.17 26.37
C ASP A 79 -12.98 0.56 27.75
N CYS A 80 -13.26 1.85 27.72
CA CYS A 80 -13.15 2.70 28.91
C CYS A 80 -14.21 2.40 30.00
N ASP A 81 -15.39 1.91 29.63
CA ASP A 81 -16.48 1.54 30.55
C ASP A 81 -16.68 0.01 30.69
N ALA A 82 -15.74 -0.74 30.14
CA ALA A 82 -15.62 -2.19 30.26
C ALA A 82 -16.82 -2.99 29.69
N ASP A 83 -17.50 -2.44 28.69
CA ASP A 83 -18.67 -3.06 28.05
C ASP A 83 -18.40 -3.60 26.64
N THR A 84 -17.20 -3.39 26.11
CA THR A 84 -16.77 -3.85 24.77
C THR A 84 -15.34 -4.38 24.82
N LEU A 85 -15.05 -5.41 24.03
CA LEU A 85 -13.70 -5.96 23.86
C LEU A 85 -13.19 -5.73 22.44
N LEU A 86 -11.89 -5.46 22.32
CA LEU A 86 -11.17 -5.51 21.06
C LEU A 86 -10.18 -6.68 21.08
N TYR A 87 -10.43 -7.67 20.22
CA TYR A 87 -9.47 -8.75 19.96
C TYR A 87 -8.58 -8.33 18.80
N ARG A 88 -7.30 -8.18 19.05
CA ARG A 88 -6.26 -8.06 18.02
C ARG A 88 -5.70 -9.44 17.72
N VAL A 89 -5.87 -9.90 16.48
CA VAL A 89 -5.63 -11.29 16.11
C VAL A 89 -4.69 -11.39 14.91
N GLU A 90 -3.98 -12.52 14.85
CA GLU A 90 -3.40 -13.03 13.62
C GLU A 90 -4.47 -13.85 12.92
N GLN A 91 -4.98 -13.35 11.78
CA GLN A 91 -6.06 -13.98 11.02
C GLN A 91 -5.52 -14.95 9.98
N THR A 92 -5.88 -16.24 10.09
CA THR A 92 -5.64 -17.23 9.04
C THR A 92 -6.83 -17.27 8.08
N GLY A 93 -6.57 -17.01 6.79
CA GLY A 93 -7.61 -17.03 5.76
C GLY A 93 -8.69 -15.94 5.94
N PRO A 94 -9.84 -16.02 5.25
CA PRO A 94 -10.91 -15.04 5.32
C PRO A 94 -11.68 -15.10 6.65
N ALA A 95 -11.93 -13.94 7.26
CA ALA A 95 -12.75 -13.86 8.47
C ALA A 95 -14.25 -14.05 8.17
N CYS A 96 -14.70 -13.63 6.99
CA CYS A 96 -16.10 -13.66 6.58
C CYS A 96 -16.51 -15.04 5.98
N HIS A 97 -17.73 -15.50 6.28
CA HIS A 97 -18.29 -16.71 5.68
C HIS A 97 -18.49 -16.62 4.15
N LEU A 98 -18.56 -15.40 3.60
CA LEU A 98 -18.58 -15.15 2.15
C LEU A 98 -17.17 -15.15 1.52
N ARG A 99 -16.18 -15.73 2.20
CA ARG A 99 -14.77 -15.79 1.76
C ARG A 99 -14.11 -14.44 1.53
N LYS A 100 -14.64 -13.38 2.15
CA LYS A 100 -14.00 -12.05 2.18
C LYS A 100 -13.11 -11.92 3.41
N ARG A 101 -12.02 -11.15 3.29
CA ARG A 101 -11.09 -10.92 4.40
C ARG A 101 -11.81 -10.35 5.63
N SER A 102 -12.65 -9.35 5.43
CA SER A 102 -13.47 -8.71 6.47
C SER A 102 -14.96 -8.92 6.22
N CYS A 103 -15.75 -8.95 7.29
CA CYS A 103 -17.22 -8.89 7.23
C CYS A 103 -17.72 -7.51 6.81
N PHE A 104 -16.93 -6.46 7.03
CA PHE A 104 -17.28 -5.07 6.72
C PHE A 104 -16.87 -4.68 5.28
N HIS A 105 -17.27 -5.48 4.30
CA HIS A 105 -16.92 -5.30 2.89
C HIS A 105 -18.03 -4.66 2.04
N ARG A 106 -19.20 -4.37 2.63
CA ARG A 106 -20.32 -3.72 1.94
C ARG A 106 -20.64 -2.40 2.61
N PRO A 107 -20.53 -1.25 1.90
CA PRO A 107 -20.97 0.02 2.45
C PRO A 107 -22.49 0.04 2.60
N LEU A 108 -22.99 0.48 3.74
CA LEU A 108 -24.43 0.70 3.95
C LEU A 108 -24.90 1.90 3.12
N GLN A 109 -24.13 2.99 3.20
CA GLN A 109 -24.32 4.20 2.41
C GLN A 109 -22.93 4.80 2.18
N GLU A 110 -22.59 5.02 0.92
CA GLU A 110 -21.38 5.80 0.66
C GLU A 110 -21.68 7.26 1.01
N SER A 111 -20.99 7.80 2.00
CA SER A 111 -20.88 9.25 2.16
C SER A 111 -19.97 9.80 1.04
N ARG A 112 -20.49 9.72 -0.19
CA ARG A 112 -19.79 10.14 -1.41
C ARG A 112 -19.28 11.58 -1.30
N CYS A 113 -20.00 12.42 -0.57
CA CYS A 113 -19.62 13.81 -0.36
C CYS A 113 -18.40 13.93 0.55
N ALA A 114 -18.41 13.34 1.74
CA ALA A 114 -17.30 13.46 2.70
C ALA A 114 -16.00 12.82 2.18
N LYS A 115 -16.10 11.64 1.55
CA LYS A 115 -14.93 10.99 0.95
C LYS A 115 -14.35 11.81 -0.20
N LYS A 116 -15.19 12.31 -1.11
CA LYS A 116 -14.75 13.17 -2.22
C LYS A 116 -14.15 14.48 -1.74
N GLU A 117 -14.71 15.06 -0.68
CA GLU A 117 -14.21 16.31 -0.12
C GLU A 117 -12.84 16.10 0.54
N PHE A 118 -12.67 15.03 1.31
CA PHE A 118 -11.38 14.63 1.87
C PHE A 118 -10.32 14.40 0.78
N GLU A 119 -10.65 13.60 -0.24
CA GLU A 119 -9.74 13.33 -1.36
C GLU A 119 -9.38 14.61 -2.13
N ARG A 120 -10.36 15.48 -2.41
CA ARG A 120 -10.12 16.78 -3.05
C ARG A 120 -9.22 17.69 -2.21
N GLY A 121 -9.42 17.71 -0.89
CA GLY A 121 -8.59 18.45 0.05
C GLY A 121 -7.14 17.99 0.00
N THR A 122 -6.91 16.69 0.13
CA THR A 122 -5.58 16.07 0.06
C THR A 122 -4.90 16.31 -1.29
N ILE A 123 -5.59 16.09 -2.41
CA ILE A 123 -5.08 16.36 -3.75
C ILE A 123 -4.68 17.83 -3.90
N LYS A 124 -5.50 18.76 -3.42
CA LYS A 124 -5.22 20.20 -3.46
C LYS A 124 -3.95 20.56 -2.69
N GLN A 125 -3.77 19.99 -1.50
CA GLN A 125 -2.57 20.19 -0.68
C GLN A 125 -1.31 19.68 -1.38
N ILE A 126 -1.36 18.46 -1.95
CA ILE A 126 -0.24 17.88 -2.70
C ILE A 126 0.10 18.74 -3.93
N ILE A 127 -0.91 19.19 -4.68
CA ILE A 127 -0.71 20.09 -5.83
C ILE A 127 -0.04 21.39 -5.39
N GLN A 128 -0.46 21.98 -4.28
CA GLN A 128 0.15 23.19 -3.74
C GLN A 128 1.62 22.96 -3.32
N ALA A 129 1.91 21.81 -2.69
CA ALA A 129 3.26 21.45 -2.30
C ALA A 129 4.18 21.37 -3.53
N TYR A 130 3.79 20.63 -4.56
CA TYR A 130 4.56 20.57 -5.81
C TYR A 130 4.71 21.91 -6.52
N SER A 131 3.65 22.74 -6.53
CA SER A 131 3.70 24.07 -7.17
C SER A 131 4.64 25.04 -6.44
N ARG A 132 4.91 24.81 -5.16
CA ARG A 132 5.83 25.59 -4.33
C ARG A 132 7.22 24.99 -4.24
N SER A 133 7.40 23.75 -4.71
CA SER A 133 8.69 23.07 -4.65
C SER A 133 9.77 23.81 -5.42
N GLU A 134 10.97 23.75 -4.88
CA GLU A 134 12.15 24.29 -5.54
C GLU A 134 12.46 23.50 -6.82
N VAL A 135 12.86 24.20 -7.86
CA VAL A 135 13.32 23.60 -9.12
C VAL A 135 14.77 23.99 -9.31
N ILE A 136 15.65 22.99 -9.28
CA ILE A 136 17.09 23.15 -9.44
C ILE A 136 17.45 22.86 -10.89
N GLU A 137 18.07 23.83 -11.57
CA GLU A 137 18.57 23.62 -12.93
C GLU A 137 19.99 23.02 -12.91
N ARG A 138 20.14 21.89 -13.58
CA ARG A 138 21.45 21.28 -13.82
C ARG A 138 21.78 21.30 -15.30
N LYS A 139 22.89 21.91 -15.65
CA LYS A 139 23.41 21.90 -17.02
C LYS A 139 24.06 20.55 -17.27
N TRP A 140 23.58 19.85 -18.28
CA TRP A 140 24.16 18.57 -18.69
C TRP A 140 24.90 18.73 -20.03
N HIS A 141 26.12 18.23 -20.08
CA HIS A 141 26.97 18.27 -21.27
C HIS A 141 27.07 16.84 -21.81
N GLY A 142 26.12 16.43 -22.66
CA GLY A 142 26.15 15.14 -23.33
C GLY A 142 26.06 15.33 -24.84
N ARG A 143 26.97 14.70 -25.58
CA ARG A 143 27.03 14.62 -27.06
C ARG A 143 26.86 16.00 -27.77
N GLY A 144 27.55 17.04 -27.29
CA GLY A 144 27.60 18.33 -27.97
C GLY A 144 26.37 19.24 -27.84
N VAL A 145 25.33 18.79 -27.10
CA VAL A 145 24.11 19.58 -26.86
C VAL A 145 24.08 20.01 -25.41
N ARG A 146 23.97 21.32 -25.17
CA ARG A 146 23.70 21.88 -23.83
C ARG A 146 22.24 21.62 -23.51
N GLN A 147 21.92 20.62 -22.71
CA GLN A 147 20.59 20.41 -22.18
C GLN A 147 20.52 20.85 -20.74
N VAL A 148 19.47 21.59 -20.39
CA VAL A 148 19.16 21.96 -19.02
C VAL A 148 18.16 20.94 -18.50
N TYR A 149 18.58 20.17 -17.51
CA TYR A 149 17.66 19.30 -16.78
C TYR A 149 17.15 20.04 -15.54
N ARG A 150 15.84 20.06 -15.37
CA ARG A 150 15.16 20.65 -14.20
C ARG A 150 14.79 19.57 -13.22
N TYR A 151 15.47 19.59 -12.10
CA TYR A 151 15.19 18.73 -10.97
C TYR A 151 14.19 19.44 -10.04
N ILE A 152 13.07 18.79 -9.72
CA ILE A 152 12.14 19.27 -8.72
C ILE A 152 12.47 18.63 -7.38
N VAL A 153 12.66 19.44 -6.34
CA VAL A 153 12.79 18.94 -4.96
C VAL A 153 11.44 18.33 -4.59
N ASN A 154 11.41 16.99 -4.50
CA ASN A 154 10.17 16.24 -4.34
C ASN A 154 9.69 16.32 -2.88
N PRO A 155 8.59 17.01 -2.56
CA PRO A 155 8.14 17.20 -1.19
C PRO A 155 7.74 15.89 -0.51
N LEU A 156 7.43 14.83 -1.28
CA LEU A 156 6.98 13.56 -0.72
C LEU A 156 8.13 12.60 -0.36
N THR A 157 9.26 12.71 -1.04
CA THR A 157 10.33 11.70 -0.94
C THR A 157 11.65 12.28 -0.46
N GLU A 158 11.89 13.58 -0.69
CA GLU A 158 13.05 14.28 -0.12
C GLU A 158 12.75 14.88 1.26
N ASN A 159 11.45 14.91 1.65
CA ASN A 159 10.99 15.41 2.96
C ASN A 159 11.42 16.86 3.24
N ILE A 160 11.42 17.72 2.22
CA ILE A 160 11.80 19.14 2.35
C ILE A 160 10.69 20.03 1.76
N PRO A 161 9.84 20.62 2.60
CA PRO A 161 9.65 20.36 4.04
C PRO A 161 9.08 18.95 4.28
N PRO A 162 9.10 18.42 5.52
CA PRO A 162 8.47 17.14 5.83
C PRO A 162 7.00 17.13 5.39
N PRO A 163 6.55 16.11 4.64
CA PRO A 163 5.16 16.04 4.16
C PRO A 163 4.20 15.69 5.30
N ASP A 164 2.94 16.06 5.12
CA ASP A 164 1.86 15.51 5.94
C ASP A 164 1.80 13.98 5.75
N PRO A 165 1.84 13.16 6.81
CA PRO A 165 1.76 11.71 6.72
C PRO A 165 0.54 11.22 5.91
N LEU A 166 -0.58 11.93 5.98
CA LEU A 166 -1.81 11.63 5.24
C LEU A 166 -1.59 11.62 3.71
N TRP A 167 -0.63 12.40 3.19
CA TRP A 167 -0.35 12.40 1.75
C TRP A 167 0.26 11.08 1.29
N SER A 168 1.23 10.58 2.04
CA SER A 168 1.89 9.31 1.74
C SER A 168 0.92 8.14 1.87
N GLU A 169 0.07 8.14 2.89
CA GLU A 169 -0.98 7.15 3.09
C GLU A 169 -2.02 7.19 1.95
N TRP A 170 -2.49 8.38 1.59
CA TRP A 170 -3.45 8.55 0.50
C TRP A 170 -2.86 8.07 -0.84
N ILE A 171 -1.62 8.42 -1.15
CA ILE A 171 -0.91 7.99 -2.35
C ILE A 171 -0.77 6.47 -2.38
N ALA A 172 -0.29 5.87 -1.28
CA ALA A 172 -0.09 4.43 -1.20
C ALA A 172 -1.41 3.67 -1.33
N ASN A 173 -2.48 4.12 -0.68
CA ASN A 173 -3.83 3.55 -0.81
C ASN A 173 -4.37 3.68 -2.24
N THR A 174 -4.18 4.83 -2.88
CA THR A 174 -4.60 5.06 -4.27
C THR A 174 -3.89 4.12 -5.24
N ILE A 175 -2.58 3.93 -5.10
CA ILE A 175 -1.80 2.98 -5.90
C ILE A 175 -2.25 1.55 -5.60
N HIS A 176 -2.41 1.17 -4.33
CA HIS A 176 -2.86 -0.15 -3.92
C HIS A 176 -4.19 -0.54 -4.57
N GLN A 177 -5.17 0.37 -4.58
CA GLN A 177 -6.50 0.13 -5.15
C GLN A 177 -6.50 0.01 -6.69
N GLN A 178 -5.56 0.67 -7.36
CA GLN A 178 -5.48 0.70 -8.83
C GLN A 178 -4.50 -0.31 -9.43
N THR A 179 -3.86 -1.11 -8.61
CA THR A 179 -2.87 -2.11 -9.04
C THR A 179 -3.29 -3.52 -8.62
N PRO A 180 -2.93 -4.56 -9.40
CA PRO A 180 -3.32 -5.92 -9.09
C PRO A 180 -2.83 -6.38 -7.72
N ASN A 181 -3.65 -7.19 -7.02
CA ASN A 181 -3.26 -7.84 -5.77
C ASN A 181 -2.47 -9.14 -6.02
N ALA A 182 -2.62 -9.74 -7.20
CA ALA A 182 -1.93 -10.97 -7.59
C ALA A 182 -0.50 -10.69 -8.04
N VAL A 183 0.34 -10.16 -7.13
CA VAL A 183 1.76 -9.94 -7.31
C VAL A 183 2.54 -10.71 -6.26
N ASP A 184 3.77 -11.10 -6.57
CA ASP A 184 4.64 -11.76 -5.62
C ASP A 184 5.48 -10.75 -4.84
N LYS A 185 5.88 -9.66 -5.50
CA LYS A 185 6.74 -8.62 -4.92
C LYS A 185 6.40 -7.23 -5.47
N VAL A 186 6.68 -6.22 -4.65
CA VAL A 186 6.79 -4.83 -5.11
C VAL A 186 8.27 -4.54 -5.37
N VAL A 187 8.57 -3.82 -6.44
CA VAL A 187 9.93 -3.47 -6.85
C VAL A 187 10.05 -1.96 -7.00
N THR A 188 11.13 -1.39 -6.51
CA THR A 188 11.46 0.03 -6.69
C THR A 188 12.95 0.23 -6.96
N VAL A 189 13.32 1.41 -7.46
CA VAL A 189 14.71 1.79 -7.65
C VAL A 189 15.18 2.67 -6.47
N GLU A 190 16.42 2.47 -6.03
CA GLU A 190 17.06 3.34 -5.03
C GLU A 190 17.16 4.79 -5.56
N SER A 191 16.76 5.81 -4.79
CA SER A 191 16.43 5.83 -3.38
C SER A 191 15.03 6.42 -3.11
N LEU A 192 14.57 7.37 -3.93
CA LEU A 192 13.39 8.21 -3.62
C LEU A 192 12.05 7.46 -3.74
N GLY A 193 11.99 6.40 -4.55
CA GLY A 193 10.80 5.54 -4.65
C GLY A 193 10.54 4.66 -3.42
N ILE A 194 11.56 4.43 -2.57
CA ILE A 194 11.49 3.47 -1.46
C ILE A 194 10.36 3.76 -0.48
N PRO A 195 10.15 5.00 0.02
CA PRO A 195 9.12 5.26 1.02
C PRO A 195 7.71 4.88 0.55
N ILE A 196 7.35 5.26 -0.67
CA ILE A 196 6.03 4.97 -1.24
C ILE A 196 5.88 3.48 -1.58
N ALA A 197 6.91 2.88 -2.17
CA ALA A 197 6.90 1.46 -2.51
C ALA A 197 6.78 0.58 -1.25
N GLN A 198 7.42 0.95 -0.14
CA GLN A 198 7.31 0.26 1.14
C GLN A 198 5.88 0.31 1.70
N LEU A 199 5.22 1.45 1.65
CA LEU A 199 3.83 1.57 2.10
C LEU A 199 2.90 0.70 1.25
N VAL A 200 3.04 0.72 -0.08
CA VAL A 200 2.23 -0.13 -0.97
C VAL A 200 2.53 -1.61 -0.77
N ALA A 201 3.79 -2.00 -0.58
CA ALA A 201 4.18 -3.37 -0.28
C ALA A 201 3.51 -3.87 1.02
N SER A 202 3.53 -3.04 2.07
CA SER A 202 2.86 -3.33 3.34
C SER A 202 1.35 -3.48 3.17
N LEU A 203 0.68 -2.58 2.44
CA LEU A 203 -0.76 -2.66 2.15
C LEU A 203 -1.13 -3.92 1.36
N LYS A 204 -0.24 -4.40 0.48
CA LYS A 204 -0.44 -5.63 -0.30
C LYS A 204 -0.04 -6.90 0.47
N GLY A 205 0.61 -6.78 1.63
CA GLY A 205 1.20 -7.92 2.35
C GLY A 205 2.27 -8.63 1.53
N LYS A 206 3.08 -7.88 0.77
CA LYS A 206 4.10 -8.41 -0.14
C LYS A 206 5.49 -7.87 0.20
N PRO A 207 6.56 -8.64 -0.04
CA PRO A 207 7.92 -8.15 0.15
C PRO A 207 8.25 -7.03 -0.84
N LEU A 208 9.12 -6.11 -0.41
CA LEU A 208 9.73 -5.08 -1.24
C LEU A 208 11.12 -5.52 -1.68
N ALA A 209 11.39 -5.50 -2.98
CA ALA A 209 12.73 -5.60 -3.55
C ALA A 209 13.20 -4.22 -4.02
N VAL A 210 14.41 -3.84 -3.63
CA VAL A 210 15.01 -2.56 -4.01
C VAL A 210 16.16 -2.78 -4.97
N VAL A 211 16.01 -2.26 -6.17
CA VAL A 211 17.07 -2.22 -7.18
C VAL A 211 18.13 -1.22 -6.74
N ARG A 212 19.37 -1.68 -6.58
CA ARG A 212 20.44 -0.91 -5.97
C ARG A 212 21.35 -0.26 -7.00
N LYS A 213 21.81 0.94 -6.75
CA LYS A 213 22.81 1.66 -7.56
C LYS A 213 24.25 1.31 -7.17
N ARG A 214 24.42 0.44 -6.17
CA ARG A 214 25.73 -0.07 -5.73
C ARG A 214 25.68 -1.59 -5.61
N ASN A 215 26.80 -2.22 -5.83
CA ASN A 215 26.96 -3.65 -5.56
C ASN A 215 27.27 -3.83 -4.06
N PHE A 216 26.34 -4.43 -3.31
CA PHE A 216 26.49 -4.63 -1.86
C PHE A 216 26.77 -6.07 -1.48
N TYR A 217 26.52 -7.03 -2.37
CA TYR A 217 26.46 -8.43 -2.02
C TYR A 217 27.18 -9.32 -3.03
N ASP A 218 27.53 -10.50 -2.56
CA ASP A 218 27.94 -11.61 -3.37
C ASP A 218 26.86 -11.99 -4.41
N ALA A 219 27.26 -12.57 -5.51
CA ALA A 219 26.43 -12.81 -6.69
C ALA A 219 25.29 -13.80 -6.49
N SER A 220 25.19 -14.45 -5.32
CA SER A 220 24.25 -15.56 -5.07
C SER A 220 22.75 -15.18 -5.20
N ASN A 221 22.39 -13.91 -4.98
CA ASN A 221 21.00 -13.42 -5.08
C ASN A 221 20.81 -12.34 -6.13
N LEU A 222 21.77 -12.21 -7.05
CA LEU A 222 21.75 -11.24 -8.13
C LEU A 222 20.99 -11.82 -9.33
N LEU A 223 19.84 -11.27 -9.68
CA LEU A 223 19.14 -11.62 -10.91
C LEU A 223 19.88 -11.09 -12.15
N ALA A 224 20.21 -9.79 -12.13
CA ALA A 224 20.84 -9.12 -13.26
C ALA A 224 21.49 -7.79 -12.83
N LYS A 225 22.40 -7.31 -13.68
CA LYS A 225 22.93 -5.94 -13.67
C LYS A 225 22.63 -5.26 -15.00
N ALA A 226 22.29 -3.96 -14.98
CA ALA A 226 22.05 -3.22 -16.20
C ALA A 226 22.52 -1.76 -16.07
N ARG A 227 22.81 -1.14 -17.22
CA ARG A 227 23.10 0.28 -17.28
C ARG A 227 21.80 1.07 -17.31
N TYR A 228 21.75 2.18 -16.60
CA TYR A 228 20.65 3.13 -16.66
C TYR A 228 21.15 4.52 -17.04
N GLY A 229 20.24 5.32 -17.61
CA GLY A 229 20.45 6.73 -17.86
C GLY A 229 19.17 7.48 -17.54
N SER A 230 19.23 8.32 -16.53
CA SER A 230 18.17 9.31 -16.25
C SER A 230 18.51 10.66 -16.90
N GLY A 231 17.61 11.64 -16.76
CA GLY A 231 17.88 13.01 -17.23
C GLY A 231 19.07 13.68 -16.53
N PHE A 232 19.57 13.09 -15.46
CA PHE A 232 20.57 13.74 -14.61
C PHE A 232 21.66 12.79 -14.07
N GLU A 233 21.47 11.47 -14.14
CA GLU A 233 22.38 10.47 -13.61
C GLU A 233 22.50 9.28 -14.56
N HIS A 234 23.69 8.76 -14.73
CA HIS A 234 24.00 7.54 -15.46
C HIS A 234 24.78 6.59 -14.57
N GLY A 235 24.53 5.30 -14.71
CA GLY A 235 25.23 4.32 -13.90
C GLY A 235 24.85 2.90 -14.22
N THR A 236 25.23 2.02 -13.31
CA THR A 236 24.82 0.62 -13.30
C THR A 236 23.95 0.39 -12.08
N TYR A 237 22.94 -0.44 -12.20
CA TYR A 237 22.18 -0.95 -11.07
C TYR A 237 22.22 -2.47 -11.02
N TRP A 238 21.95 -2.99 -9.84
CA TRP A 238 21.92 -4.40 -9.51
C TRP A 238 20.54 -4.78 -8.98
N ILE A 239 19.96 -5.83 -9.55
CA ILE A 239 18.61 -6.31 -9.21
C ILE A 239 18.77 -7.51 -8.29
N TYR A 240 18.50 -7.30 -7.01
CA TYR A 240 18.48 -8.32 -5.96
C TYR A 240 17.05 -8.60 -5.50
N GLY A 241 16.83 -9.80 -4.95
CA GLY A 241 15.57 -10.16 -4.32
C GLY A 241 14.39 -10.35 -5.29
N VAL A 242 14.67 -10.40 -6.60
CA VAL A 242 13.71 -10.77 -7.66
C VAL A 242 14.19 -12.05 -8.31
N SER A 243 13.29 -12.96 -8.62
CA SER A 243 13.60 -14.26 -9.22
C SER A 243 12.88 -14.43 -10.56
N LYS A 244 13.41 -15.28 -11.41
CA LYS A 244 12.74 -15.73 -12.63
C LYS A 244 11.35 -16.30 -12.29
N GLY A 245 10.33 -15.91 -13.03
CA GLY A 245 8.94 -16.31 -12.83
C GLY A 245 8.15 -15.43 -11.85
N ASP A 246 8.80 -14.54 -11.08
CA ASP A 246 8.09 -13.61 -10.19
C ASP A 246 7.12 -12.72 -10.98
N LYS A 247 5.96 -12.46 -10.39
CA LYS A 247 4.99 -11.43 -10.83
C LYS A 247 5.20 -10.20 -9.99
N ILE A 248 5.61 -9.09 -10.59
CA ILE A 248 6.01 -7.90 -9.85
C ILE A 248 5.21 -6.66 -10.21
N LEU A 249 5.07 -5.77 -9.25
CA LEU A 249 4.59 -4.40 -9.41
C LEU A 249 5.77 -3.44 -9.23
N ILE A 250 6.04 -2.60 -10.25
CA ILE A 250 7.09 -1.58 -10.15
C ILE A 250 6.48 -0.26 -9.67
N ILE A 251 7.09 0.33 -8.63
CA ILE A 251 6.69 1.64 -8.10
C ILE A 251 7.92 2.54 -8.02
N ASP A 252 7.76 3.79 -8.46
CA ASP A 252 8.80 4.82 -8.33
C ASP A 252 8.17 6.17 -7.93
N ASP A 253 8.97 7.10 -7.43
CA ASP A 253 8.49 8.42 -7.04
C ASP A 253 8.20 9.31 -8.27
N ALA A 254 9.09 9.33 -9.25
CA ALA A 254 8.95 10.23 -10.38
C ALA A 254 9.48 9.65 -11.70
N ILE A 255 8.83 10.00 -12.80
CA ILE A 255 9.31 9.73 -14.14
C ILE A 255 9.61 11.03 -14.88
N SER A 256 10.85 11.16 -15.39
CA SER A 256 11.27 12.26 -16.27
C SER A 256 11.53 11.76 -17.69
N THR A 257 12.75 11.42 -18.04
CA THR A 257 13.10 10.87 -19.37
C THR A 257 12.67 9.41 -19.56
N GLY A 258 12.43 8.67 -18.47
CA GLY A 258 12.02 7.28 -18.48
C GLY A 258 13.15 6.28 -18.69
N GLY A 259 14.40 6.74 -18.85
CA GLY A 259 15.53 5.85 -19.18
C GLY A 259 15.79 4.77 -18.12
N THR A 260 15.71 5.11 -16.83
CA THR A 260 15.85 4.16 -15.71
C THR A 260 14.77 3.09 -15.76
N LEU A 261 13.51 3.48 -15.88
CA LEU A 261 12.38 2.55 -15.92
C LEU A 261 12.39 1.70 -17.18
N ALA A 262 12.69 2.28 -18.35
CA ALA A 262 12.79 1.53 -19.60
C ALA A 262 13.87 0.44 -19.53
N SER A 263 15.05 0.78 -18.99
CA SER A 263 16.12 -0.18 -18.76
C SER A 263 15.71 -1.28 -17.77
N LEU A 264 15.11 -0.91 -16.64
CA LEU A 264 14.64 -1.86 -15.62
C LEU A 264 13.61 -2.83 -16.18
N VAL A 265 12.55 -2.32 -16.81
CA VAL A 265 11.49 -3.13 -17.43
C VAL A 265 12.06 -4.09 -18.45
N SER A 266 12.89 -3.59 -19.37
CA SER A 266 13.54 -4.44 -20.40
C SER A 266 14.45 -5.51 -19.80
N THR A 267 15.19 -5.19 -18.73
CA THR A 267 16.08 -6.15 -18.06
C THR A 267 15.27 -7.24 -17.36
N LEU A 268 14.19 -6.88 -16.66
CA LEU A 268 13.33 -7.84 -15.98
C LEU A 268 12.62 -8.77 -16.96
N GLN A 269 12.11 -8.24 -18.08
CA GLN A 269 11.48 -9.04 -19.13
C GLN A 269 12.47 -10.05 -19.74
N LYS A 270 13.73 -9.65 -19.99
CA LYS A 270 14.79 -10.53 -20.51
C LYS A 270 15.19 -11.64 -19.54
N ASN A 271 14.87 -11.49 -18.25
CA ASN A 271 15.13 -12.48 -17.20
C ASN A 271 13.87 -13.21 -16.77
N ASP A 272 12.84 -13.29 -17.64
CA ASP A 272 11.61 -14.04 -17.42
C ASP A 272 10.83 -13.61 -16.16
N VAL A 273 10.85 -12.32 -15.83
CA VAL A 273 10.05 -11.73 -14.76
C VAL A 273 8.79 -11.11 -15.37
N THR A 274 7.64 -11.43 -14.81
CA THR A 274 6.35 -10.89 -15.26
C THR A 274 6.07 -9.57 -14.57
N ILE A 275 6.02 -8.47 -15.32
CA ILE A 275 5.65 -7.16 -14.80
C ILE A 275 4.14 -7.01 -14.92
N THR A 276 3.45 -6.83 -13.80
CA THR A 276 1.99 -6.69 -13.75
C THR A 276 1.55 -5.26 -14.00
N ASP A 277 2.30 -4.29 -13.47
CA ASP A 277 2.02 -2.87 -13.63
C ASP A 277 3.26 -2.01 -13.31
N VAL A 278 3.27 -0.77 -13.79
CA VAL A 278 4.31 0.23 -13.50
C VAL A 278 3.65 1.52 -13.08
N PHE A 279 3.99 2.00 -11.90
CA PHE A 279 3.36 3.19 -11.31
C PHE A 279 4.39 4.18 -10.78
N CYS A 280 4.26 5.44 -11.14
CA CYS A 280 5.03 6.55 -10.55
C CYS A 280 4.07 7.56 -9.92
N VAL A 281 4.50 8.22 -8.84
CA VAL A 281 3.68 9.27 -8.24
C VAL A 281 3.64 10.50 -9.15
N LEU A 282 4.79 10.89 -9.70
CA LEU A 282 4.97 12.11 -10.47
C LEU A 282 5.45 11.86 -11.90
N GLU A 283 4.88 12.58 -12.87
CA GLU A 283 5.37 12.69 -14.24
C GLU A 283 5.86 14.12 -14.50
N LYS A 284 7.03 14.27 -15.13
CA LYS A 284 7.52 15.51 -15.74
C LYS A 284 7.29 15.44 -17.26
N PRO A 285 6.16 15.93 -17.77
CA PRO A 285 5.70 15.67 -19.14
C PRO A 285 6.63 16.26 -20.21
N GLU A 286 7.36 17.32 -19.91
CA GLU A 286 8.32 17.96 -20.81
C GLU A 286 9.47 17.03 -21.24
N TYR A 287 9.72 15.94 -20.48
CA TYR A 287 10.74 14.94 -20.81
C TYR A 287 10.18 13.69 -21.51
N GLN A 288 8.85 13.58 -21.68
CA GLN A 288 8.16 12.52 -22.39
C GLN A 288 8.44 11.08 -21.87
N GLY A 289 8.79 10.94 -20.58
CA GLY A 289 9.23 9.66 -20.02
C GLY A 289 8.23 8.52 -20.17
N VAL A 290 6.94 8.77 -19.90
CA VAL A 290 5.86 7.78 -20.06
C VAL A 290 5.81 7.27 -21.51
N LYS A 291 5.90 8.18 -22.50
CA LYS A 291 5.93 7.82 -23.91
C LYS A 291 7.18 7.03 -24.29
N ASN A 292 8.34 7.42 -23.74
CA ASN A 292 9.62 6.75 -24.00
C ASN A 292 9.63 5.32 -23.45
N VAL A 293 9.15 5.10 -22.23
CA VAL A 293 9.01 3.76 -21.64
C VAL A 293 8.08 2.91 -22.49
N ARG A 294 6.90 3.43 -22.86
CA ARG A 294 5.97 2.69 -23.71
C ARG A 294 6.59 2.29 -25.06
N LYS A 295 7.31 3.21 -25.71
CA LYS A 295 7.97 2.94 -26.98
C LYS A 295 9.05 1.85 -26.86
N ALA A 296 9.81 1.87 -25.76
CA ALA A 296 10.93 0.96 -25.55
C ALA A 296 10.51 -0.44 -25.06
N THR A 297 9.41 -0.55 -24.31
CA THR A 297 9.06 -1.76 -23.55
C THR A 297 7.65 -2.28 -23.77
N GLY A 298 6.77 -1.49 -24.41
CA GLY A 298 5.34 -1.76 -24.52
C GLY A 298 4.50 -1.40 -23.27
N PHE A 299 5.14 -1.12 -22.12
CA PHE A 299 4.42 -0.83 -20.87
C PHE A 299 3.95 0.62 -20.79
N ASN A 300 2.71 0.78 -20.32
CA ASN A 300 2.19 2.09 -19.93
C ASN A 300 2.54 2.35 -18.46
N VAL A 301 3.22 3.47 -18.18
CA VAL A 301 3.43 3.95 -16.81
C VAL A 301 2.21 4.75 -16.38
N LYS A 302 1.61 4.36 -15.26
CA LYS A 302 0.55 5.12 -14.58
C LYS A 302 1.18 6.19 -13.70
N THR A 303 0.58 7.37 -13.64
CA THR A 303 1.09 8.48 -12.80
C THR A 303 -0.05 9.18 -12.08
N LEU A 304 0.15 9.64 -10.83
CA LEU A 304 -0.89 10.38 -10.10
C LEU A 304 -0.90 11.87 -10.47
N PHE A 305 0.28 12.47 -10.59
CA PHE A 305 0.41 13.90 -10.85
C PHE A 305 1.32 14.17 -12.03
N ARG A 306 1.07 15.30 -12.70
CA ARG A 306 1.95 15.87 -13.72
C ARG A 306 2.44 17.23 -13.25
N VAL A 307 3.74 17.44 -13.25
CA VAL A 307 4.36 18.72 -12.92
C VAL A 307 5.20 19.20 -14.09
N ASP A 308 4.80 20.31 -14.69
CA ASP A 308 5.65 21.04 -15.63
C ASP A 308 6.65 21.87 -14.83
N THR A 309 7.92 21.50 -14.90
CA THR A 309 8.98 22.15 -14.09
C THR A 309 9.34 23.55 -14.57
N ARG A 310 8.89 23.99 -15.76
CA ARG A 310 9.09 25.35 -16.27
C ARG A 310 8.06 26.31 -15.68
N SER A 311 6.80 25.94 -15.75
CA SER A 311 5.67 26.75 -15.23
C SER A 311 5.37 26.48 -13.75
N ARG A 312 5.94 25.43 -13.15
CA ARG A 312 5.63 24.93 -11.81
C ARG A 312 4.16 24.54 -11.64
N LYS A 313 3.49 24.27 -12.76
CA LYS A 313 2.09 23.87 -12.74
C LYS A 313 1.97 22.38 -12.44
N CYS A 314 1.32 22.05 -11.35
CA CYS A 314 0.96 20.66 -10.97
C CYS A 314 -0.51 20.41 -11.27
N VAL A 315 -0.81 19.29 -11.93
CA VAL A 315 -2.18 18.84 -12.20
C VAL A 315 -2.32 17.35 -11.87
N PRO A 316 -3.48 16.93 -11.35
CA PRO A 316 -3.74 15.52 -11.14
C PRO A 316 -4.00 14.83 -12.48
N THR A 317 -3.66 13.54 -12.57
CA THR A 317 -4.05 12.68 -13.69
C THR A 317 -5.37 11.97 -13.38
N ARG A 318 -5.88 11.21 -14.34
CA ARG A 318 -7.04 10.34 -14.12
C ARG A 318 -6.84 9.33 -12.99
N TYR A 319 -5.60 8.94 -12.70
CA TYR A 319 -5.25 7.99 -11.65
C TYR A 319 -5.21 8.61 -10.24
N ALA A 320 -5.20 9.93 -10.12
CA ALA A 320 -5.36 10.61 -8.84
C ALA A 320 -6.83 10.63 -8.35
N HIS A 321 -7.77 10.29 -9.22
CA HIS A 321 -9.18 10.16 -8.86
C HIS A 321 -9.48 8.68 -8.65
N VAL A 322 -9.82 8.28 -7.43
CA VAL A 322 -10.33 6.94 -7.17
C VAL A 322 -11.65 6.81 -7.93
N VAL A 323 -11.63 6.04 -9.01
CA VAL A 323 -12.85 5.65 -9.70
C VAL A 323 -13.59 4.72 -8.74
N CYS A 324 -14.61 5.23 -8.06
CA CYS A 324 -15.62 4.35 -7.49
C CYS A 324 -16.18 3.53 -8.65
N SER A 325 -15.74 2.29 -8.79
CA SER A 325 -16.36 1.34 -9.71
C SER A 325 -17.84 1.26 -9.34
N SER A 326 -18.66 1.87 -10.17
CA SER A 326 -20.08 1.56 -10.25
C SER A 326 -20.19 0.13 -10.74
N THR A 327 -20.15 -0.83 -9.83
CA THR A 327 -20.74 -2.13 -10.11
C THR A 327 -22.23 -1.97 -9.93
N ALA A 328 -22.91 -1.92 -11.08
CA ALA A 328 -24.34 -2.15 -11.20
C ALA A 328 -24.71 -3.53 -10.63
#